data_e7ef1ea1b773b99a6bdfdecde5506b4c
#
_entry.id   e7ef1ea1b773b99a6bdfdecde5506b4c
#
_cell.length_a   1.000
_cell.length_b   1.000
_cell.length_c   1.000
_cell.angle_alpha   90.00
_cell.angle_beta   90.00
_cell.angle_gamma   90.00
#
_symmetry.space_group_name_H-M   'P 1'
#
loop_
_entity.id
_entity.type
_entity.pdbx_description
1 polymer ?
#
loop_
_entity_poly.entity_id
_entity_poly.type
_entity_poly.pdbx_seq_one_letter_code
_entity_poly.pdbx_strand_id
1 'polypeptide(L)'
;MSSQYTFWRLVEEFKIIVPIIQRDYAQGRKDDLKIEQIRKTFIQHLLEKINQNSHKSDLDFIYGSVVDEQLKLLDGQQRLTTLFLLHWYLAWKSDVILDKTIQEKLLRFSYETRTSSRDFIKSLIEQAPNLKCIWDHDHTKKLSERIENEEWYFSIWKKDPTVQSILEMLDEIDLQFHAKEQNSQPYNAAQMWDNLVTHQVLMWF
;
A
#
# COMPACT_ATOMS: atom_id res chain seq x y z
N MET A 1 -8.61 21.02 16.00
CA MET A 1 -8.59 21.49 14.59
C MET A 1 -8.15 20.34 13.75
N SER A 2 -8.90 19.93 12.74
CA SER A 2 -8.48 18.90 11.79
C SER A 2 -7.41 19.47 10.85
N SER A 3 -6.35 18.72 10.59
CA SER A 3 -5.28 19.09 9.66
C SER A 3 -5.24 18.13 8.49
N GLN A 4 -4.84 18.60 7.33
CA GLN A 4 -4.63 17.73 6.16
C GLN A 4 -3.27 17.07 6.20
N TYR A 5 -3.24 15.78 5.97
CA TYR A 5 -2.03 14.96 5.94
C TYR A 5 -1.96 14.13 4.66
N THR A 6 -0.74 13.91 4.14
CA THR A 6 -0.45 12.77 3.27
C THR A 6 -0.18 11.54 4.14
N PHE A 7 -0.28 10.34 3.57
CA PHE A 7 0.13 9.12 4.28
C PHE A 7 1.61 9.22 4.70
N TRP A 8 2.46 9.76 3.82
CA TRP A 8 3.88 9.89 4.09
C TRP A 8 4.16 10.77 5.31
N ARG A 9 3.49 11.90 5.41
CA ARG A 9 3.59 12.80 6.56
C ARG A 9 3.07 12.14 7.85
N LEU A 10 2.01 11.33 7.76
CA LEU A 10 1.52 10.59 8.92
C LEU A 10 2.56 9.59 9.46
N VAL A 11 3.24 8.83 8.58
CA VAL A 11 4.29 7.89 9.04
C VAL A 11 5.58 8.60 9.47
N GLU A 12 5.82 9.84 9.06
CA GLU A 12 6.91 10.67 9.60
C GLU A 12 6.63 11.11 11.03
N GLU A 13 5.40 11.49 11.33
CA GLU A 13 5.02 11.99 12.66
C GLU A 13 4.66 10.85 13.63
N PHE A 14 3.94 9.82 13.15
CA PHE A 14 3.37 8.78 14.01
C PHE A 14 3.77 7.37 13.59
N LYS A 15 3.82 6.48 14.58
CA LYS A 15 3.73 5.04 14.35
C LYS A 15 2.26 4.66 14.23
N ILE A 16 1.82 4.27 13.04
CA ILE A 16 0.42 3.95 12.76
C ILE A 16 0.14 2.51 13.13
N ILE A 17 -0.86 2.29 13.97
CA ILE A 17 -1.24 0.96 14.44
C ILE A 17 -2.71 0.70 14.11
N VAL A 18 -2.97 -0.36 13.34
CA VAL A 18 -4.31 -0.87 13.10
C VAL A 18 -4.66 -1.83 14.24
N PRO A 19 -5.60 -1.46 15.15
CA PRO A 19 -5.90 -2.27 16.33
C PRO A 19 -6.74 -3.52 15.99
N ILE A 20 -6.76 -4.49 16.91
CA ILE A 20 -7.45 -5.79 16.76
C ILE A 20 -8.95 -5.65 16.53
N ILE A 21 -9.58 -4.64 17.11
CA ILE A 21 -11.02 -4.41 17.02
C ILE A 21 -11.48 -4.00 15.62
N GLN A 22 -10.54 -3.65 14.76
CA GLN A 22 -10.83 -3.28 13.37
C GLN A 22 -11.11 -4.54 12.54
N ARG A 23 -11.93 -4.36 11.48
CA ARG A 23 -12.23 -5.42 10.51
C ARG A 23 -10.95 -5.88 9.80
N ASP A 24 -11.01 -7.06 9.20
CA ASP A 24 -10.00 -7.48 8.23
C ASP A 24 -9.88 -6.45 7.11
N TYR A 25 -8.70 -6.38 6.49
CA TYR A 25 -8.56 -5.59 5.28
C TYR A 25 -9.46 -6.18 4.19
N ALA A 26 -10.57 -5.52 3.91
CA ALA A 26 -11.65 -6.08 3.09
C ALA A 26 -11.62 -5.61 1.63
N GLN A 27 -10.90 -4.53 1.31
CA GLN A 27 -10.86 -4.00 -0.07
C GLN A 27 -10.17 -4.95 -1.06
N GLY A 28 -9.36 -5.87 -0.58
CA GLY A 28 -8.73 -6.92 -1.38
C GLY A 28 -9.52 -8.22 -1.51
N ARG A 29 -10.73 -8.37 -0.96
CA ARG A 29 -11.48 -9.64 -1.04
C ARG A 29 -11.89 -10.01 -2.46
N LYS A 30 -11.79 -11.33 -2.80
CA LYS A 30 -12.12 -11.88 -4.11
C LYS A 30 -13.61 -12.19 -4.31
N ASP A 31 -14.34 -12.48 -3.25
CA ASP A 31 -15.64 -13.15 -3.33
C ASP A 31 -16.83 -12.20 -3.55
N ASP A 32 -16.58 -10.91 -3.79
CA ASP A 32 -17.61 -9.91 -3.99
C ASP A 32 -17.28 -9.02 -5.20
N LEU A 33 -18.01 -9.21 -6.29
CA LEU A 33 -17.86 -8.44 -7.54
C LEU A 33 -18.00 -6.93 -7.32
N LYS A 34 -18.80 -6.51 -6.33
CA LYS A 34 -18.96 -5.09 -6.00
C LYS A 34 -17.68 -4.54 -5.35
N ILE A 35 -17.06 -5.30 -4.46
CA ILE A 35 -15.79 -4.92 -3.83
C ILE A 35 -14.68 -4.86 -4.88
N GLU A 36 -14.63 -5.81 -5.79
CA GLU A 36 -13.68 -5.83 -6.90
C GLU A 36 -13.81 -4.58 -7.79
N GLN A 37 -15.04 -4.22 -8.17
CA GLN A 37 -15.28 -3.02 -8.97
C GLN A 37 -14.90 -1.74 -8.23
N ILE A 38 -15.19 -1.64 -6.93
CA ILE A 38 -14.80 -0.50 -6.09
C ILE A 38 -13.27 -0.40 -6.02
N ARG A 39 -12.58 -1.52 -5.77
CA ARG A 39 -11.11 -1.59 -5.73
C ARG A 39 -10.51 -1.08 -7.04
N LYS A 40 -10.96 -1.65 -8.16
CA LYS A 40 -10.47 -1.28 -9.49
C LYS A 40 -10.64 0.21 -9.77
N THR A 41 -11.85 0.74 -9.57
CA THR A 41 -12.15 2.16 -9.81
C THR A 41 -11.32 3.06 -8.89
N PHE A 42 -11.16 2.66 -7.61
CA PHE A 42 -10.41 3.43 -6.64
C PHE A 42 -8.91 3.49 -6.98
N ILE A 43 -8.28 2.36 -7.30
CA ILE A 43 -6.87 2.31 -7.68
C ILE A 43 -6.62 3.06 -8.99
N GLN A 44 -7.47 2.87 -10.01
CA GLN A 44 -7.37 3.61 -11.25
C GLN A 44 -7.41 5.12 -11.01
N HIS A 45 -8.38 5.59 -10.21
CA HIS A 45 -8.51 7.01 -9.87
C HIS A 45 -7.26 7.55 -9.15
N LEU A 46 -6.73 6.82 -8.15
CA LEU A 46 -5.52 7.23 -7.43
C LEU A 46 -4.31 7.34 -8.36
N LEU A 47 -4.05 6.31 -9.17
CA LEU A 47 -2.91 6.32 -10.09
C LEU A 47 -3.01 7.47 -11.11
N GLU A 48 -4.20 7.73 -11.67
CA GLU A 48 -4.41 8.84 -12.59
C GLU A 48 -4.15 10.19 -11.92
N LYS A 49 -4.65 10.39 -10.70
CA LYS A 49 -4.44 11.64 -9.95
C LYS A 49 -2.97 11.87 -9.59
N ILE A 50 -2.28 10.84 -9.15
CA ILE A 50 -0.86 10.90 -8.81
C ILE A 50 -0.03 11.21 -10.06
N ASN A 51 -0.35 10.59 -11.20
CA ASN A 51 0.37 10.81 -12.45
C ASN A 51 0.17 12.22 -13.01
N GLN A 52 -1.04 12.78 -12.95
CA GLN A 52 -1.37 14.06 -13.57
C GLN A 52 -0.78 15.28 -12.85
N ASN A 53 -0.39 15.14 -11.58
CA ASN A 53 0.14 16.22 -10.71
C ASN A 53 -0.70 17.53 -10.71
N SER A 54 -1.96 17.45 -11.11
CA SER A 54 -2.77 18.63 -11.41
C SER A 54 -3.79 18.99 -10.32
N HIS A 55 -4.26 18.02 -9.55
CA HIS A 55 -5.27 18.22 -8.51
C HIS A 55 -5.07 17.28 -7.33
N LYS A 56 -5.12 17.83 -6.12
CA LYS A 56 -5.11 17.07 -4.87
C LYS A 56 -6.37 16.19 -4.80
N SER A 57 -6.20 14.97 -4.32
CA SER A 57 -7.30 14.06 -4.05
C SER A 57 -7.52 13.99 -2.54
N ASP A 58 -8.72 14.35 -2.09
CA ASP A 58 -9.12 14.20 -0.68
C ASP A 58 -9.76 12.84 -0.47
N LEU A 59 -9.18 12.04 0.44
CA LEU A 59 -9.66 10.69 0.79
C LEU A 59 -10.49 10.66 2.07
N ASP A 60 -11.14 11.80 2.42
CA ASP A 60 -11.99 11.85 3.59
C ASP A 60 -11.23 11.76 4.94
N PHE A 61 -11.93 11.51 6.04
CA PHE A 61 -11.38 11.58 7.39
C PHE A 61 -10.75 10.27 7.83
N ILE A 62 -9.70 10.41 8.65
CA ILE A 62 -9.12 9.34 9.46
C ILE A 62 -9.37 9.70 10.91
N TYR A 63 -9.79 8.73 11.70
CA TYR A 63 -10.01 8.92 13.12
C TYR A 63 -9.14 7.97 13.92
N GLY A 64 -8.53 8.48 14.98
CA GLY A 64 -7.69 7.69 15.86
C GLY A 64 -7.36 8.44 17.14
N SER A 65 -6.66 7.78 18.05
CA SER A 65 -6.08 8.38 19.24
C SER A 65 -4.56 8.34 19.16
N VAL A 66 -3.92 9.44 19.49
CA VAL A 66 -2.46 9.53 19.58
C VAL A 66 -2.03 9.39 21.04
N VAL A 67 -1.20 8.38 21.31
CA VAL A 67 -0.58 8.16 22.62
C VAL A 67 0.88 7.78 22.36
N ASP A 68 1.83 8.48 22.97
CA ASP A 68 3.27 8.22 22.85
C ASP A 68 3.74 8.08 21.38
N GLU A 69 3.38 9.05 20.53
CA GLU A 69 3.67 9.05 19.09
C GLU A 69 3.05 7.88 18.29
N GLN A 70 2.17 7.10 18.92
CA GLN A 70 1.43 6.03 18.26
C GLN A 70 0.03 6.49 17.90
N LEU A 71 -0.31 6.48 16.63
CA LEU A 71 -1.66 6.68 16.13
C LEU A 71 -2.38 5.33 16.08
N LYS A 72 -3.27 5.09 17.05
CA LYS A 72 -4.18 3.94 17.06
C LYS A 72 -5.46 4.28 16.32
N LEU A 73 -5.71 3.60 15.21
CA LEU A 73 -6.84 3.91 14.32
C LEU A 73 -8.17 3.45 14.93
N LEU A 74 -9.17 4.35 14.86
CA LEU A 74 -10.58 4.04 15.11
C LEU A 74 -11.35 3.88 13.79
N ASP A 75 -10.99 4.65 12.76
CA ASP A 75 -11.53 4.54 11.40
C ASP A 75 -10.47 4.94 10.37
N GLY A 76 -10.72 4.58 9.09
CA GLY A 76 -9.83 4.87 7.96
C GLY A 76 -8.77 3.78 7.68
N GLN A 77 -8.80 2.65 8.38
CA GLN A 77 -7.82 1.57 8.19
C GLN A 77 -7.74 1.07 6.75
N GLN A 78 -8.88 0.94 6.05
CA GLN A 78 -8.92 0.44 4.68
C GLN A 78 -8.14 1.38 3.74
N ARG A 79 -8.36 2.68 3.88
CA ARG A 79 -7.69 3.73 3.11
C ARG A 79 -6.19 3.76 3.41
N LEU A 80 -5.82 3.74 4.69
CA LEU A 80 -4.40 3.76 5.08
C LEU A 80 -3.64 2.52 4.64
N THR A 81 -4.27 1.32 4.71
CA THR A 81 -3.66 0.10 4.18
C THR A 81 -3.47 0.20 2.67
N THR A 82 -4.47 0.67 1.93
CA THR A 82 -4.34 0.86 0.47
C THR A 82 -3.25 1.86 0.13
N LEU A 83 -3.17 2.99 0.85
CA LEU A 83 -2.11 3.97 0.63
C LEU A 83 -0.74 3.42 1.00
N PHE A 84 -0.61 2.66 2.09
CA PHE A 84 0.62 1.95 2.43
C PHE A 84 1.10 1.06 1.27
N LEU A 85 0.19 0.24 0.72
CA LEU A 85 0.51 -0.66 -0.40
C LEU A 85 0.92 0.10 -1.67
N LEU A 86 0.27 1.23 -1.94
CA LEU A 86 0.61 2.07 -3.08
C LEU A 86 1.99 2.75 -2.90
N HIS A 87 2.31 3.24 -1.68
CA HIS A 87 3.64 3.76 -1.37
C HIS A 87 4.71 2.67 -1.50
N TRP A 88 4.47 1.48 -0.95
CA TRP A 88 5.36 0.35 -1.07
C TRP A 88 5.60 -0.03 -2.54
N TYR A 89 4.53 -0.14 -3.33
CA TYR A 89 4.60 -0.51 -4.75
C TYR A 89 5.40 0.50 -5.58
N LEU A 90 5.11 1.80 -5.44
CA LEU A 90 5.83 2.85 -6.17
C LEU A 90 7.29 2.96 -5.70
N ALA A 91 7.56 2.81 -4.40
CA ALA A 91 8.92 2.77 -3.88
C ALA A 91 9.70 1.59 -4.43
N TRP A 92 9.07 0.42 -4.54
CA TRP A 92 9.65 -0.78 -5.11
C TRP A 92 9.91 -0.62 -6.63
N LYS A 93 8.94 -0.12 -7.39
CA LYS A 93 9.08 0.11 -8.84
C LYS A 93 10.12 1.17 -9.19
N SER A 94 10.31 2.18 -8.36
CA SER A 94 11.26 3.29 -8.58
C SER A 94 12.63 3.10 -7.93
N ASP A 95 12.91 1.94 -7.33
CA ASP A 95 14.16 1.63 -6.60
C ASP A 95 14.39 2.41 -5.30
N VAL A 96 13.55 3.37 -4.94
CA VAL A 96 13.74 4.13 -3.69
C VAL A 96 13.59 3.26 -2.45
N ILE A 97 12.95 2.09 -2.55
CA ILE A 97 12.84 1.09 -1.48
C ILE A 97 14.22 0.53 -1.05
N LEU A 98 15.26 0.70 -1.87
CA LEU A 98 16.63 0.32 -1.52
C LEU A 98 17.22 1.19 -0.42
N ASP A 99 16.69 2.41 -0.25
CA ASP A 99 17.06 3.28 0.86
C ASP A 99 16.43 2.78 2.16
N LYS A 100 17.28 2.47 3.15
CA LYS A 100 16.84 2.01 4.47
C LYS A 100 15.95 3.02 5.19
N THR A 101 16.15 4.31 4.95
CA THR A 101 15.31 5.35 5.58
C THR A 101 13.87 5.28 5.08
N ILE A 102 13.64 4.91 3.83
CA ILE A 102 12.31 4.66 3.26
C ILE A 102 11.69 3.42 3.88
N GLN A 103 12.47 2.33 4.01
CA GLN A 103 11.99 1.11 4.66
C GLN A 103 11.59 1.36 6.12
N GLU A 104 12.42 2.08 6.89
CA GLU A 104 12.15 2.43 8.28
C GLU A 104 10.85 3.25 8.43
N LYS A 105 10.60 4.20 7.53
CA LYS A 105 9.35 4.95 7.50
C LYS A 105 8.15 4.07 7.20
N LEU A 106 8.23 3.19 6.19
CA LEU A 106 7.16 2.25 5.87
C LEU A 106 6.87 1.27 7.02
N LEU A 107 7.90 0.83 7.77
CA LEU A 107 7.77 -0.01 8.96
C LEU A 107 7.03 0.66 10.14
N ARG A 108 6.80 1.97 10.07
CA ARG A 108 5.96 2.67 11.06
C ARG A 108 4.46 2.42 10.88
N PHE A 109 4.04 1.76 9.79
CA PHE A 109 2.68 1.25 9.61
C PHE A 109 2.60 -0.23 9.97
N SER A 110 1.70 -0.63 10.87
CA SER A 110 1.63 -2.01 11.38
C SER A 110 0.24 -2.40 11.89
N TYR A 111 0.03 -3.71 12.04
CA TYR A 111 -1.13 -4.29 12.74
C TYR A 111 -0.76 -4.69 14.18
N GLU A 112 -1.63 -4.37 15.15
CA GLU A 112 -1.33 -4.55 16.58
C GLU A 112 -1.18 -6.03 16.98
N THR A 113 -2.15 -6.87 16.62
CA THR A 113 -2.26 -8.23 17.18
C THR A 113 -2.38 -9.34 16.15
N ARG A 114 -2.48 -9.01 14.88
CA ARG A 114 -2.46 -10.01 13.81
C ARG A 114 -1.01 -10.31 13.47
N THR A 115 -0.43 -11.24 14.20
CA THR A 115 0.99 -11.61 14.05
C THR A 115 1.33 -11.91 12.59
N SER A 116 0.49 -12.71 11.90
CA SER A 116 0.71 -13.06 10.49
C SER A 116 0.68 -11.84 9.56
N SER A 117 -0.31 -10.96 9.69
CA SER A 117 -0.39 -9.74 8.86
C SER A 117 0.74 -8.77 9.15
N ARG A 118 1.11 -8.61 10.43
CA ARG A 118 2.23 -7.76 10.85
C ARG A 118 3.55 -8.29 10.32
N ASP A 119 3.80 -9.58 10.49
CA ASP A 119 5.06 -10.20 10.08
C ASP A 119 5.17 -10.23 8.55
N PHE A 120 4.04 -10.45 7.84
CA PHE A 120 3.98 -10.35 6.39
C PHE A 120 4.35 -8.94 5.90
N ILE A 121 3.74 -7.87 6.45
CA ILE A 121 4.05 -6.49 6.07
C ILE A 121 5.53 -6.18 6.31
N LYS A 122 6.06 -6.60 7.46
CA LYS A 122 7.48 -6.42 7.76
C LYS A 122 8.36 -7.12 6.72
N SER A 123 8.10 -8.39 6.44
CA SER A 123 8.85 -9.15 5.43
C SER A 123 8.71 -8.54 4.04
N LEU A 124 7.52 -8.09 3.65
CA LEU A 124 7.26 -7.42 2.38
C LEU A 124 8.14 -6.18 2.18
N ILE A 125 8.37 -5.40 3.24
CA ILE A 125 9.24 -4.22 3.19
C ILE A 125 10.72 -4.62 3.16
N GLU A 126 11.15 -5.49 4.08
CA GLU A 126 12.55 -5.88 4.26
C GLU A 126 13.09 -6.70 3.08
N GLN A 127 12.24 -7.48 2.42
CA GLN A 127 12.60 -8.32 1.28
C GLN A 127 12.32 -7.66 -0.09
N ALA A 128 11.75 -6.48 -0.13
CA ALA A 128 11.49 -5.75 -1.36
C ALA A 128 12.73 -5.59 -2.27
N PRO A 129 13.95 -5.32 -1.76
CA PRO A 129 15.14 -5.29 -2.59
C PRO A 129 15.44 -6.62 -3.32
N ASN A 130 15.18 -7.74 -2.66
CA ASN A 130 15.41 -9.07 -3.24
C ASN A 130 14.37 -9.41 -4.30
N LEU A 131 13.11 -9.01 -4.09
CA LEU A 131 12.05 -9.16 -5.07
C LEU A 131 12.42 -8.55 -6.42
N LYS A 132 13.10 -7.43 -6.47
CA LYS A 132 13.42 -6.74 -7.72
C LYS A 132 14.48 -7.45 -8.56
N CYS A 133 15.50 -8.01 -7.93
CA CYS A 133 16.61 -8.68 -8.64
C CYS A 133 16.15 -9.90 -9.48
N ILE A 134 15.02 -10.50 -9.14
CA ILE A 134 14.55 -11.75 -9.76
C ILE A 134 13.52 -11.48 -10.89
N TRP A 135 12.96 -10.27 -10.99
CA TRP A 135 11.62 -10.09 -11.53
C TRP A 135 11.46 -9.14 -12.73
N ASP A 136 12.50 -8.47 -13.16
CA ASP A 136 12.43 -7.55 -14.32
C ASP A 136 12.14 -8.25 -15.66
N HIS A 137 12.04 -9.59 -15.68
CA HIS A 137 11.96 -10.35 -16.93
C HIS A 137 10.70 -11.21 -17.10
N ASP A 138 9.86 -11.41 -16.08
CA ASP A 138 8.66 -12.28 -16.20
C ASP A 138 7.36 -11.55 -15.82
N HIS A 139 6.78 -10.84 -16.79
CA HIS A 139 5.48 -10.16 -16.63
C HIS A 139 4.27 -11.11 -16.78
N THR A 140 4.48 -12.42 -16.92
CA THR A 140 3.40 -13.39 -17.16
C THR A 140 2.66 -13.80 -15.89
N LYS A 141 3.28 -13.64 -14.72
CA LYS A 141 2.72 -14.02 -13.42
C LYS A 141 2.23 -12.81 -12.65
N LYS A 142 1.18 -12.98 -11.87
CA LYS A 142 0.71 -11.97 -10.93
C LYS A 142 1.76 -11.66 -9.87
N LEU A 143 1.76 -10.43 -9.35
CA LEU A 143 2.69 -10.03 -8.28
C LEU A 143 2.49 -10.89 -7.02
N SER A 144 1.24 -11.23 -6.68
CA SER A 144 0.93 -12.14 -5.57
C SER A 144 1.57 -13.52 -5.73
N GLU A 145 1.47 -14.14 -6.91
CA GLU A 145 2.07 -15.45 -7.19
C GLU A 145 3.58 -15.43 -7.01
N ARG A 146 4.15 -14.35 -7.34
CA ARG A 146 5.56 -14.09 -7.19
C ARG A 146 5.94 -14.04 -5.72
N ILE A 147 5.31 -13.16 -4.96
CA ILE A 147 5.54 -13.05 -3.52
C ILE A 147 5.33 -14.39 -2.81
N GLU A 148 4.30 -15.15 -3.18
CA GLU A 148 4.01 -16.46 -2.58
C GLU A 148 5.05 -17.54 -2.88
N ASN A 149 5.85 -17.38 -3.94
CA ASN A 149 6.92 -18.31 -4.31
C ASN A 149 8.27 -17.95 -3.69
N GLU A 150 8.38 -16.85 -2.97
CA GLU A 150 9.61 -16.45 -2.30
C GLU A 150 9.91 -17.31 -1.06
N GLU A 151 11.17 -17.56 -0.79
CA GLU A 151 11.63 -18.37 0.35
C GLU A 151 11.19 -17.81 1.70
N TRP A 152 11.01 -16.50 1.79
CA TRP A 152 10.57 -15.80 3.01
C TRP A 152 9.05 -15.82 3.23
N TYR A 153 8.27 -16.33 2.24
CA TYR A 153 6.82 -16.40 2.36
C TYR A 153 6.37 -17.63 3.16
N PHE A 154 5.84 -17.43 4.34
CA PHE A 154 5.38 -18.52 5.19
C PHE A 154 3.99 -19.03 4.78
N SER A 155 3.85 -20.35 4.67
CA SER A 155 2.60 -21.01 4.26
C SER A 155 1.39 -20.68 5.16
N ILE A 156 1.63 -20.33 6.42
CA ILE A 156 0.57 -19.91 7.35
C ILE A 156 -0.13 -18.63 6.87
N TRP A 157 0.56 -17.76 6.16
CA TRP A 157 0.01 -16.50 5.64
C TRP A 157 -1.07 -16.72 4.57
N LYS A 158 -1.07 -17.87 3.88
CA LYS A 158 -2.14 -18.26 2.94
C LYS A 158 -3.52 -18.39 3.61
N LYS A 159 -3.56 -18.55 4.92
CA LYS A 159 -4.79 -18.66 5.71
C LYS A 159 -5.23 -17.34 6.35
N ASP A 160 -4.41 -16.31 6.28
CA ASP A 160 -4.73 -14.99 6.84
C ASP A 160 -5.51 -14.16 5.82
N PRO A 161 -6.79 -13.83 6.09
CA PRO A 161 -7.64 -13.10 5.13
C PRO A 161 -7.10 -11.68 4.85
N THR A 162 -6.39 -11.06 5.79
CA THR A 162 -5.78 -9.75 5.59
C THR A 162 -4.58 -9.86 4.65
N VAL A 163 -3.73 -10.88 4.81
CA VAL A 163 -2.60 -11.11 3.88
C VAL A 163 -3.12 -11.39 2.48
N GLN A 164 -4.13 -12.24 2.34
CA GLN A 164 -4.72 -12.52 1.01
C GLN A 164 -5.30 -11.25 0.38
N SER A 165 -5.98 -10.42 1.15
CA SER A 165 -6.51 -9.15 0.65
C SER A 165 -5.40 -8.14 0.28
N ILE A 166 -4.28 -8.15 0.99
CA ILE A 166 -3.10 -7.35 0.63
C ILE A 166 -2.52 -7.79 -0.72
N LEU A 167 -2.35 -9.10 -0.92
CA LEU A 167 -1.85 -9.65 -2.17
C LEU A 167 -2.74 -9.32 -3.37
N GLU A 168 -4.06 -9.45 -3.22
CA GLU A 168 -5.02 -9.05 -4.26
C GLU A 168 -4.99 -7.56 -4.58
N MET A 169 -4.79 -6.72 -3.57
CA MET A 169 -4.66 -5.29 -3.81
C MET A 169 -3.36 -4.97 -4.55
N LEU A 170 -2.27 -5.65 -4.24
CA LEU A 170 -1.00 -5.51 -4.96
C LEU A 170 -1.12 -5.95 -6.41
N ASP A 171 -1.85 -7.06 -6.68
CA ASP A 171 -2.15 -7.49 -8.05
C ASP A 171 -2.94 -6.43 -8.82
N GLU A 172 -3.94 -5.81 -8.19
CA GLU A 172 -4.72 -4.75 -8.83
C GLU A 172 -3.87 -3.51 -9.12
N ILE A 173 -3.02 -3.09 -8.17
CA ILE A 173 -2.10 -1.95 -8.38
C ILE A 173 -1.16 -2.24 -9.54
N ASP A 174 -0.54 -3.42 -9.56
CA ASP A 174 0.39 -3.85 -10.61
C ASP A 174 -0.29 -3.91 -11.99
N LEU A 175 -1.49 -4.51 -12.04
CA LEU A 175 -2.30 -4.59 -13.27
C LEU A 175 -2.64 -3.20 -13.82
N GLN A 176 -3.12 -2.29 -12.98
CA GLN A 176 -3.52 -0.95 -13.41
C GLN A 176 -2.31 -0.08 -13.80
N PHE A 177 -1.17 -0.28 -13.11
CA PHE A 177 0.07 0.41 -13.45
C PHE A 177 0.54 0.00 -14.86
N HIS A 178 0.59 -1.30 -15.15
CA HIS A 178 1.03 -1.81 -16.45
C HIS A 178 0.00 -1.67 -17.59
N ALA A 179 -1.29 -1.58 -17.28
CA ALA A 179 -2.30 -1.35 -18.31
C ALA A 179 -2.07 -0.05 -19.11
N LYS A 180 -1.37 0.92 -18.53
CA LYS A 180 -0.98 2.17 -19.20
C LYS A 180 0.29 2.03 -20.06
N GLU A 181 1.14 1.04 -19.80
CA GLU A 181 2.32 0.77 -20.62
C GLU A 181 1.92 0.39 -22.06
N GLN A 182 0.77 -0.25 -22.22
CA GLN A 182 0.21 -0.61 -23.53
C GLN A 182 -0.45 0.57 -24.26
N ASN A 183 -0.69 1.67 -23.57
CA ASN A 183 -1.25 2.91 -24.10
C ASN A 183 -0.12 3.96 -24.17
N SER A 184 -0.11 4.83 -25.14
CA SER A 184 0.94 5.75 -25.58
C SER A 184 1.63 6.64 -24.52
N GLN A 185 1.32 6.50 -23.24
CA GLN A 185 1.94 7.22 -22.12
C GLN A 185 2.07 6.30 -20.88
N PRO A 186 3.20 5.58 -20.76
CA PRO A 186 3.46 4.75 -19.59
C PRO A 186 3.60 5.60 -18.32
N TYR A 187 3.18 5.05 -17.18
CA TYR A 187 3.42 5.67 -15.89
C TYR A 187 4.91 5.68 -15.54
N ASN A 188 5.39 6.80 -15.00
CA ASN A 188 6.75 6.92 -14.46
C ASN A 188 6.71 6.73 -12.94
N ALA A 189 7.20 5.59 -12.46
CA ALA A 189 7.15 5.24 -11.04
C ALA A 189 7.90 6.24 -10.15
N ALA A 190 9.06 6.76 -10.58
CA ALA A 190 9.84 7.72 -9.80
C ALA A 190 9.10 9.06 -9.67
N GLN A 191 8.55 9.57 -10.76
CA GLN A 191 7.74 10.80 -10.71
C GLN A 191 6.48 10.62 -9.88
N MET A 192 5.80 9.47 -10.01
CA MET A 192 4.61 9.17 -9.23
C MET A 192 4.92 9.01 -7.75
N TRP A 193 6.07 8.44 -7.39
CA TRP A 193 6.55 8.40 -6.02
C TRP A 193 6.71 9.81 -5.45
N ASP A 194 7.44 10.69 -6.14
CA ASP A 194 7.65 12.07 -5.71
C ASP A 194 6.32 12.82 -5.52
N ASN A 195 5.38 12.65 -6.45
CA ASN A 195 4.06 13.24 -6.35
C ASN A 195 3.27 12.72 -5.14
N LEU A 196 3.34 11.39 -4.88
CA LEU A 196 2.59 10.74 -3.80
C LEU A 196 3.09 11.17 -2.42
N VAL A 197 4.42 11.24 -2.21
CA VAL A 197 5.00 11.61 -0.91
C VAL A 197 4.86 13.09 -0.61
N THR A 198 4.73 13.93 -1.63
CA THR A 198 4.68 15.38 -1.43
C THR A 198 3.27 15.90 -1.12
N HIS A 199 2.28 15.77 -2.01
CA HIS A 199 1.02 16.50 -1.80
C HIS A 199 -0.21 15.95 -2.52
N GLN A 200 -0.16 14.81 -3.22
CA GLN A 200 -1.23 14.48 -4.16
C GLN A 200 -2.46 13.81 -3.52
N VAL A 201 -2.27 13.06 -2.45
CA VAL A 201 -3.36 12.35 -1.78
C VAL A 201 -3.44 12.79 -0.33
N LEU A 202 -4.48 13.51 0.01
CA LEU A 202 -4.70 14.12 1.32
C LEU A 202 -5.81 13.42 2.09
N MET A 203 -5.66 13.44 3.41
CA MET A 203 -6.64 12.96 4.37
C MET A 203 -6.79 13.97 5.48
N TRP A 204 -7.97 14.05 6.10
CA TRP A 204 -8.19 14.84 7.28
C TRP A 204 -7.97 14.00 8.55
N PHE A 205 -7.14 14.51 9.45
CA PHE A 205 -6.85 13.89 10.76
C PHE A 205 -7.15 14.83 11.90
#